data_75a38fcca03c3c863dfe67c6f0732fd1
#
_entry.id   75a38fcca03c3c863dfe67c6f0732fd1
#
_cell.length_a   1.000
_cell.length_b   1.000
_cell.length_c   1.000
_cell.angle_alpha   90.00
_cell.angle_beta   90.00
_cell.angle_gamma   90.00
#
_symmetry.space_group_name_H-M   'P 1'
#
loop_
_entity.id
_entity.type
_entity.pdbx_description
1 polymer ?
#
loop_
_entity_poly.entity_id
_entity_poly.type
_entity_poly.pdbx_seq_one_letter_code
_entity_poly.pdbx_strand_id
1 'polypeptide(L)'
;MNTVLLAIILIPAIEIFLFIKIGSEIGAITTILLIFTTAVVGVYYAKYEGLNTLRSGFTQIRKNKAPTYEMISGAAIAFAALLLIIPGFATGIFGFLLIFPISRKFLLDKFFYKFKKRESETEKKNFIDGEFEDIEDENDKKI
;
A
#
# COMPACT_ATOMS: atom_id res chain seq x y z
N MET A 1 -11.31 -3.40 19.74
CA MET A 1 -11.95 -4.45 18.97
C MET A 1 -12.67 -3.71 17.86
N ASN A 2 -12.40 -3.88 16.67
CA ASN A 2 -13.24 -4.34 15.60
C ASN A 2 -13.48 -3.40 14.43
N THR A 3 -12.54 -2.47 14.14
CA THR A 3 -12.57 -1.78 12.84
C THR A 3 -12.45 -2.80 11.69
N VAL A 4 -11.66 -3.86 11.89
CA VAL A 4 -11.49 -4.95 10.91
C VAL A 4 -12.78 -5.77 10.77
N LEU A 5 -13.40 -6.13 11.87
CA LEU A 5 -14.67 -6.88 11.86
C LEU A 5 -15.79 -6.07 11.23
N LEU A 6 -15.84 -4.77 11.54
CA LEU A 6 -16.80 -3.85 10.92
C LEU A 6 -16.55 -3.74 9.41
N ALA A 7 -15.30 -3.67 8.96
CA ALA A 7 -14.98 -3.64 7.53
C ALA A 7 -15.36 -4.93 6.81
N ILE A 8 -15.12 -6.11 7.45
CA ILE A 8 -15.49 -7.43 6.89
C ILE A 8 -17.00 -7.55 6.65
N ILE A 9 -17.82 -6.92 7.49
CA ILE A 9 -19.28 -6.94 7.34
C ILE A 9 -19.74 -5.82 6.41
N LEU A 10 -19.14 -4.63 6.52
CA LEU A 10 -19.59 -3.43 5.81
C LEU A 10 -19.27 -3.51 4.31
N ILE A 11 -18.11 -4.06 3.94
CA ILE A 11 -17.71 -4.16 2.53
C ILE A 11 -18.71 -5.01 1.73
N PRO A 12 -19.04 -6.25 2.11
CA PRO A 12 -20.05 -7.03 1.40
C PRO A 12 -21.44 -6.39 1.42
N ALA A 13 -21.81 -5.71 2.50
CA ALA A 13 -23.10 -5.02 2.56
C ALA A 13 -23.20 -3.87 1.55
N ILE A 14 -22.12 -3.08 1.41
CA ILE A 14 -22.01 -2.02 0.40
C ILE A 14 -22.03 -2.61 -1.01
N GLU A 15 -21.33 -3.73 -1.23
CA GLU A 15 -21.32 -4.41 -2.53
C GLU A 15 -22.73 -4.85 -2.94
N ILE A 16 -23.45 -5.53 -2.04
CA ILE A 16 -24.82 -5.99 -2.30
C ILE A 16 -25.72 -4.78 -2.59
N PHE A 17 -25.61 -3.71 -1.80
CA PHE A 17 -26.37 -2.49 -2.03
C PHE A 17 -26.10 -1.89 -3.41
N LEU A 18 -24.83 -1.81 -3.82
CA LEU A 18 -24.44 -1.31 -5.14
C LEU A 18 -24.94 -2.22 -6.27
N PHE A 19 -24.88 -3.54 -6.09
CA PHE A 19 -25.44 -4.51 -7.06
C PHE A 19 -26.93 -4.28 -7.28
N ILE A 20 -27.68 -4.10 -6.20
CA ILE A 20 -29.12 -3.87 -6.29
C ILE A 20 -29.39 -2.53 -6.98
N LYS A 21 -28.75 -1.46 -6.53
CA LYS A 21 -28.99 -0.10 -7.01
C LYS A 21 -28.55 0.09 -8.46
N ILE A 22 -27.32 -0.29 -8.80
CA ILE A 22 -26.80 -0.15 -10.16
C ILE A 22 -27.47 -1.15 -11.10
N GLY A 23 -27.61 -2.40 -10.63
CA GLY A 23 -28.26 -3.45 -11.42
C GLY A 23 -29.73 -3.17 -11.77
N SER A 24 -30.45 -2.46 -10.91
CA SER A 24 -31.83 -2.03 -11.22
C SER A 24 -31.88 -0.96 -12.31
N GLU A 25 -30.83 -0.14 -12.46
CA GLU A 25 -30.75 0.92 -13.49
C GLU A 25 -30.31 0.39 -14.85
N ILE A 26 -29.23 -0.43 -14.86
CA ILE A 26 -28.60 -0.89 -16.11
C ILE A 26 -29.02 -2.30 -16.55
N GLY A 27 -29.76 -3.01 -15.71
CA GLY A 27 -30.19 -4.37 -15.94
C GLY A 27 -29.18 -5.43 -15.54
N ALA A 28 -29.66 -6.64 -15.20
CA ALA A 28 -28.84 -7.73 -14.65
C ALA A 28 -27.74 -8.21 -15.63
N ILE A 29 -28.07 -8.36 -16.91
CA ILE A 29 -27.11 -8.84 -17.91
C ILE A 29 -25.95 -7.85 -18.08
N THR A 30 -26.29 -6.55 -18.20
CA THR A 30 -25.27 -5.49 -18.32
C THR A 30 -24.38 -5.42 -17.10
N THR A 31 -24.98 -5.58 -15.91
CA THR A 31 -24.23 -5.62 -14.65
C THR A 31 -23.23 -6.76 -14.61
N ILE A 32 -23.67 -7.98 -14.97
CA ILE A 32 -22.81 -9.17 -15.03
C ILE A 32 -21.66 -8.96 -16.03
N LEU A 33 -21.98 -8.51 -17.25
CA LEU A 33 -20.96 -8.24 -18.26
C LEU A 33 -19.92 -7.19 -17.81
N LEU A 34 -20.37 -6.14 -17.15
CA LEU A 34 -19.52 -5.07 -16.65
C LEU A 34 -18.57 -5.60 -15.57
N ILE A 35 -19.07 -6.41 -14.63
CA ILE A 35 -18.25 -7.01 -13.58
C ILE A 35 -17.21 -7.95 -14.17
N PHE A 36 -17.60 -8.85 -15.07
CA PHE A 36 -16.64 -9.75 -15.71
C PHE A 36 -15.60 -8.99 -16.52
N THR A 37 -16.01 -7.99 -17.28
CA THR A 37 -15.10 -7.17 -18.07
C THR A 37 -14.10 -6.44 -17.18
N THR A 38 -14.56 -5.80 -16.09
CA THR A 38 -13.67 -5.10 -15.16
C THR A 38 -12.72 -6.05 -14.46
N ALA A 39 -13.17 -7.26 -14.08
CA ALA A 39 -12.33 -8.26 -13.45
C ALA A 39 -11.22 -8.73 -14.42
N VAL A 40 -11.57 -9.10 -15.67
CA VAL A 40 -10.60 -9.55 -16.68
C VAL A 40 -9.58 -8.47 -17.00
N VAL A 41 -10.05 -7.24 -17.28
CA VAL A 41 -9.19 -6.09 -17.60
C VAL A 41 -8.30 -5.76 -16.40
N GLY A 42 -8.85 -5.76 -15.20
CA GLY A 42 -8.12 -5.45 -13.97
C GLY A 42 -7.03 -6.46 -13.67
N VAL A 43 -7.32 -7.76 -13.76
CA VAL A 43 -6.33 -8.83 -13.55
C VAL A 43 -5.23 -8.77 -14.61
N TYR A 44 -5.58 -8.52 -15.87
CA TYR A 44 -4.59 -8.37 -16.94
C TYR A 44 -3.65 -7.18 -16.66
N TYR A 45 -4.22 -6.04 -16.27
CA TYR A 45 -3.45 -4.84 -15.93
C TYR A 45 -2.60 -5.04 -14.67
N ALA A 46 -3.12 -5.74 -13.65
CA ALA A 46 -2.39 -6.10 -12.45
C ALA A 46 -1.15 -6.95 -12.76
N LYS A 47 -1.29 -7.93 -13.66
CA LYS A 47 -0.18 -8.76 -14.13
C LYS A 47 0.89 -7.91 -14.83
N TYR A 48 0.48 -7.03 -15.74
CA TYR A 48 1.38 -6.15 -16.47
C TYR A 48 2.17 -5.23 -15.54
N GLU A 49 1.48 -4.55 -14.65
CA GLU A 49 2.06 -3.59 -13.72
C GLU A 49 2.90 -4.28 -12.63
N GLY A 50 2.48 -5.46 -12.19
CA GLY A 50 3.26 -6.30 -11.27
C GLY A 50 4.61 -6.70 -11.85
N LEU A 51 4.64 -7.13 -13.13
CA LEU A 51 5.89 -7.46 -13.82
C LEU A 51 6.80 -6.22 -13.98
N ASN A 52 6.25 -5.06 -14.29
CA ASN A 52 7.02 -3.81 -14.37
C ASN A 52 7.64 -3.45 -13.02
N THR A 53 6.87 -3.56 -11.95
CA THR A 53 7.33 -3.31 -10.58
C THR A 53 8.45 -4.26 -10.17
N LEU A 54 8.34 -5.54 -10.49
CA LEU A 54 9.40 -6.52 -10.24
C LEU A 54 10.68 -6.18 -11.00
N ARG A 55 10.58 -5.85 -12.30
CA ARG A 55 11.75 -5.45 -13.11
C ARG A 55 12.44 -4.22 -12.56
N SER A 56 11.67 -3.23 -12.12
CA SER A 56 12.19 -2.02 -11.47
C SER A 56 12.93 -2.38 -10.18
N GLY A 57 12.36 -3.25 -9.34
CA GLY A 57 12.99 -3.74 -8.11
C GLY A 57 14.33 -4.42 -8.38
N PHE A 58 14.40 -5.34 -9.33
CA PHE A 58 15.65 -6.00 -9.72
C PHE A 58 16.71 -5.00 -10.24
N THR A 59 16.29 -3.98 -10.98
CA THR A 59 17.20 -2.95 -11.47
C THR A 59 17.80 -2.13 -10.33
N GLN A 60 17.03 -1.86 -9.28
CA GLN A 60 17.52 -1.15 -8.09
C GLN A 60 18.50 -1.99 -7.28
N ILE A 61 18.21 -3.28 -7.10
CA ILE A 61 19.14 -4.21 -6.43
C ILE A 61 20.49 -4.25 -7.16
N ARG A 62 20.49 -4.31 -8.49
CA ARG A 62 21.73 -4.27 -9.29
C ARG A 62 22.53 -2.97 -9.11
N LYS A 63 21.84 -1.88 -8.74
CA LYS A 63 22.46 -0.57 -8.44
C LYS A 63 22.80 -0.39 -6.95
N ASN A 64 22.81 -1.47 -6.17
CA ASN A 64 23.02 -1.48 -4.71
C ASN A 64 22.04 -0.53 -3.96
N LYS A 65 20.82 -0.37 -4.46
CA LYS A 65 19.74 0.40 -3.81
C LYS A 65 18.69 -0.54 -3.26
N ALA A 66 18.19 -0.25 -2.07
CA ALA A 66 17.07 -1.01 -1.49
C ALA A 66 15.76 -0.70 -2.25
N PRO A 67 15.07 -1.69 -2.85
CA PRO A 67 13.85 -1.49 -3.63
C PRO A 67 12.60 -1.40 -2.74
N THR A 68 12.65 -0.58 -1.69
CA THR A 68 11.58 -0.50 -0.68
C THR A 68 10.25 -0.08 -1.29
N TYR A 69 10.28 0.90 -2.19
CA TYR A 69 9.08 1.36 -2.88
C TYR A 69 8.47 0.27 -3.77
N GLU A 70 9.30 -0.47 -4.50
CA GLU A 70 8.87 -1.55 -5.40
C GLU A 70 8.28 -2.73 -4.62
N MET A 71 8.84 -3.06 -3.47
CA MET A 71 8.31 -4.11 -2.60
C MET A 71 6.89 -3.76 -2.12
N ILE A 72 6.69 -2.55 -1.61
CA ILE A 72 5.38 -2.11 -1.12
C ILE A 72 4.41 -1.91 -2.28
N SER A 73 4.89 -1.38 -3.40
CA SER A 73 4.11 -1.25 -4.63
C SER A 73 3.66 -2.62 -5.16
N GLY A 74 4.53 -3.62 -5.13
CA GLY A 74 4.21 -5.00 -5.51
C GLY A 74 3.14 -5.61 -4.60
N ALA A 75 3.24 -5.41 -3.30
CA ALA A 75 2.23 -5.86 -2.34
C ALA A 75 0.88 -5.17 -2.59
N ALA A 76 0.86 -3.87 -2.90
CA ALA A 76 -0.35 -3.13 -3.23
C ALA A 76 -1.00 -3.66 -4.52
N ILE A 77 -0.21 -4.00 -5.55
CA ILE A 77 -0.71 -4.60 -6.79
C ILE A 77 -1.31 -5.99 -6.53
N ALA A 78 -0.63 -6.82 -5.72
CA ALA A 78 -1.14 -8.14 -5.36
C ALA A 78 -2.48 -8.03 -4.61
N PHE A 79 -2.59 -7.09 -3.68
CA PHE A 79 -3.83 -6.82 -2.97
C PHE A 79 -4.93 -6.31 -3.90
N ALA A 80 -4.58 -5.40 -4.83
CA ALA A 80 -5.51 -4.93 -5.85
C ALA A 80 -6.02 -6.06 -6.76
N ALA A 81 -5.15 -6.99 -7.15
CA ALA A 81 -5.54 -8.16 -7.93
C ALA A 81 -6.54 -9.04 -7.16
N LEU A 82 -6.34 -9.26 -5.86
CA LEU A 82 -7.29 -9.97 -5.01
C LEU A 82 -8.65 -9.27 -4.95
N LEU A 83 -8.66 -7.94 -4.81
CA LEU A 83 -9.89 -7.15 -4.82
C LEU A 83 -10.64 -7.26 -6.16
N LEU A 84 -9.92 -7.35 -7.29
CA LEU A 84 -10.52 -7.47 -8.62
C LEU A 84 -11.02 -8.86 -8.94
N ILE A 85 -10.47 -9.90 -8.31
CA ILE A 85 -10.95 -11.28 -8.43
C ILE A 85 -12.30 -11.44 -7.71
N ILE A 86 -12.51 -10.71 -6.61
CA ILE A 86 -13.79 -10.67 -5.91
C ILE A 86 -14.74 -9.77 -6.72
N PRO A 87 -15.81 -10.35 -7.31
CA PRO A 87 -16.68 -9.56 -8.16
C PRO A 87 -17.45 -8.53 -7.33
N GLY A 88 -17.21 -7.23 -7.61
CA GLY A 88 -17.87 -6.15 -6.91
C GLY A 88 -17.65 -4.80 -7.57
N PHE A 89 -18.54 -3.84 -7.29
CA PHE A 89 -18.40 -2.47 -7.80
C PHE A 89 -17.42 -1.65 -6.96
N ALA A 90 -17.58 -1.64 -5.65
CA ALA A 90 -16.69 -0.90 -4.77
C ALA A 90 -15.29 -1.53 -4.77
N THR A 91 -15.19 -2.85 -4.56
CA THR A 91 -13.90 -3.57 -4.61
C THR A 91 -13.22 -3.42 -5.97
N GLY A 92 -13.98 -3.42 -7.06
CA GLY A 92 -13.45 -3.15 -8.41
C GLY A 92 -12.84 -1.76 -8.54
N ILE A 93 -13.52 -0.70 -8.09
CA ILE A 93 -13.00 0.67 -8.12
C ILE A 93 -11.74 0.80 -7.26
N PHE A 94 -11.74 0.25 -6.05
CA PHE A 94 -10.56 0.28 -5.17
C PHE A 94 -9.40 -0.51 -5.76
N GLY A 95 -9.65 -1.68 -6.36
CA GLY A 95 -8.64 -2.47 -7.04
C GLY A 95 -8.01 -1.69 -8.20
N PHE A 96 -8.80 -1.06 -9.06
CA PHE A 96 -8.29 -0.22 -10.15
C PHE A 96 -7.46 0.96 -9.63
N LEU A 97 -7.91 1.65 -8.59
CA LEU A 97 -7.15 2.75 -7.97
C LEU A 97 -5.76 2.31 -7.48
N LEU A 98 -5.65 1.10 -6.95
CA LEU A 98 -4.38 0.56 -6.47
C LEU A 98 -3.46 0.07 -7.61
N ILE A 99 -4.01 -0.38 -8.73
CA ILE A 99 -3.21 -0.83 -9.87
C ILE A 99 -2.61 0.34 -10.63
N PHE A 100 -3.36 1.42 -10.82
CA PHE A 100 -2.86 2.58 -11.58
C PHE A 100 -1.63 3.19 -10.90
N PRO A 101 -0.50 3.36 -11.62
CA PRO A 101 0.75 3.82 -11.01
C PRO A 101 0.65 5.24 -10.44
N ILE A 102 -0.15 6.11 -11.04
CA ILE A 102 -0.32 7.49 -10.59
C ILE A 102 -1.08 7.54 -9.25
N SER A 103 -2.24 6.87 -9.17
CA SER A 103 -3.05 6.83 -7.94
C SER A 103 -2.35 6.04 -6.84
N ARG A 104 -1.69 4.91 -7.19
CA ARG A 104 -0.89 4.13 -6.27
C ARG A 104 0.25 4.97 -5.67
N LYS A 105 1.00 5.71 -6.50
CA LYS A 105 2.07 6.59 -6.02
C LYS A 105 1.53 7.61 -5.02
N PHE A 106 0.44 8.27 -5.33
CA PHE A 106 -0.20 9.24 -4.43
C PHE A 106 -0.65 8.61 -3.10
N LEU A 107 -1.25 7.42 -3.15
CA LEU A 107 -1.67 6.68 -1.96
C LEU A 107 -0.47 6.22 -1.12
N LEU A 108 0.56 5.68 -1.77
CA LEU A 108 1.76 5.21 -1.10
C LEU A 108 2.56 6.36 -0.50
N ASP A 109 2.75 7.47 -1.21
CA ASP A 109 3.49 8.64 -0.71
C ASP A 109 2.80 9.21 0.55
N LYS A 110 1.46 9.28 0.56
CA LYS A 110 0.69 9.71 1.73
C LYS A 110 0.85 8.73 2.91
N PHE A 111 0.91 7.44 2.62
CA PHE A 111 1.11 6.39 3.61
C PHE A 111 2.54 6.40 4.16
N PHE A 112 3.55 6.51 3.29
CA PHE A 112 4.97 6.62 3.66
C PHE A 112 5.27 7.87 4.48
N TYR A 113 4.68 9.01 4.13
CA TYR A 113 4.86 10.23 4.91
C TYR A 113 4.40 10.04 6.36
N LYS A 114 3.31 9.33 6.57
CA LYS A 114 2.79 9.02 7.90
C LYS A 114 3.69 8.04 8.67
N PHE A 115 4.31 7.06 7.99
CA PHE A 115 5.24 6.10 8.59
C PHE A 115 6.59 6.77 8.93
N LYS A 116 7.16 7.52 7.99
CA LYS A 116 8.44 8.21 8.19
C LYS A 116 8.39 9.22 9.35
N LYS A 117 7.24 9.90 9.51
CA LYS A 117 7.03 10.79 10.66
C LYS A 117 7.03 10.02 11.98
N ARG A 118 6.45 8.82 12.01
CA ARG A 118 6.37 7.98 13.20
C ARG A 118 7.73 7.39 13.59
N GLU A 119 8.55 7.02 12.60
CA GLU A 119 9.91 6.49 12.80
C GLU A 119 10.85 7.58 13.31
N SER A 120 10.78 8.78 12.75
CA SER A 120 11.54 9.96 13.20
C SER A 120 11.17 10.42 14.63
N GLU A 121 9.93 10.24 15.06
CA GLU A 121 9.52 10.53 16.43
C GLU A 121 9.99 9.46 17.43
N THR A 122 10.14 8.22 16.96
CA THR A 122 10.64 7.10 17.80
C THR A 122 12.16 7.15 17.93
N GLU A 123 12.89 7.49 16.87
CA GLU A 123 14.33 7.70 16.92
C GLU A 123 14.70 8.87 17.85
N LYS A 124 13.98 9.98 17.79
CA LYS A 124 14.21 11.13 18.71
C LYS A 124 13.98 10.78 20.18
N LYS A 125 13.17 9.79 20.50
CA LYS A 125 12.95 9.32 21.87
C LYS A 125 14.02 8.36 22.36
N ASN A 126 14.79 7.74 21.46
CA ASN A 126 15.84 6.77 21.80
C ASN A 126 17.26 7.37 21.77
N PHE A 127 17.43 8.64 21.45
CA PHE A 127 18.69 9.35 21.68
C PHE A 127 18.75 9.70 23.16
N ILE A 128 19.46 8.90 23.93
CA ILE A 128 19.96 9.28 25.25
C ILE A 128 21.18 10.15 24.95
N ASP A 129 21.07 11.46 25.24
CA ASP A 129 22.23 12.34 25.27
C ASP A 129 23.22 11.76 26.33
N GLY A 130 24.25 11.10 25.81
CA GLY A 130 25.39 10.71 26.64
C GLY A 130 26.18 11.97 26.94
N GLU A 131 26.06 12.53 28.13
CA GLU A 131 27.01 13.49 28.65
C GLU A 131 28.38 12.79 28.73
N PHE A 132 29.29 13.15 27.84
CA PHE A 132 30.70 12.85 27.99
C PHE A 132 31.27 13.84 28.99
N GLU A 133 31.49 13.39 30.20
CA GLU A 133 32.30 14.08 31.19
C GLU A 133 33.77 13.81 30.84
N ASP A 134 34.45 14.84 30.27
CA ASP A 134 35.90 14.80 30.07
C ASP A 134 36.56 14.75 31.46
N ILE A 135 37.07 13.58 31.83
CA ILE A 135 37.93 13.42 32.99
C ILE A 135 39.30 13.98 32.58
N GLU A 136 39.56 15.25 32.87
CA GLU A 136 40.92 15.79 32.83
C GLU A 136 41.78 14.99 33.82
N ASP A 137 42.73 14.24 33.30
CA ASP A 137 43.77 13.60 34.06
C ASP A 137 44.66 14.66 34.75
N GLU A 138 44.37 14.92 35.99
CA GLU A 138 45.15 15.74 36.90
C GLU A 138 46.40 14.91 37.39
N ASN A 139 47.28 14.60 36.47
CA ASN A 139 48.53 13.90 36.87
C ASN A 139 49.79 14.25 36.09
N ASP A 140 50.05 15.57 35.89
CA ASP A 140 51.37 16.01 35.41
C ASP A 140 51.84 17.29 36.17
N LYS A 141 51.92 17.17 37.49
CA LYS A 141 52.75 18.10 38.30
C LYS A 141 53.38 17.38 39.46
N LYS A 142 54.48 16.64 39.19
CA LYS A 142 55.59 16.42 40.08
C LYS A 142 56.71 15.70 39.32
N ILE A 143 57.63 16.42 38.81
CA ILE A 143 59.10 16.29 39.03
C ILE A 143 59.74 17.50 38.30
#